data_df78f50b81d615f54c258875292daf3b
#
_entry.id   df78f50b81d615f54c258875292daf3b
#
_cell.length_a   1.000
_cell.length_b   1.000
_cell.length_c   1.000
_cell.angle_alpha   90.00
_cell.angle_beta   90.00
_cell.angle_gamma   90.00
#
_symmetry.space_group_name_H-M   'P 1'
#
loop_
_entity.id
_entity.type
_entity.pdbx_description
1 polymer ?
#
loop_
_entity_poly.entity_id
_entity_poly.type
_entity_poly.pdbx_seq_one_letter_code
_entity_poly.pdbx_strand_id
1 'polypeptide(L)' 'MKKLIAIKDFSANGKDFIEGDEIKTTNYEAIVLLNEKGFIEPLNYKDLVLIKRELDNPKEKEEYNGTEI' A
#
# COMPACT_ATOMS: atom_id res chain seq x y z
N MET A 1 5.03 5.65 5.40
CA MET A 1 3.76 5.29 4.76
C MET A 1 2.93 4.46 5.71
N LYS A 2 1.63 4.66 5.68
CA LYS A 2 0.75 3.89 6.54
C LYS A 2 0.77 2.43 6.14
N LYS A 3 0.79 1.54 7.12
CA LYS A 3 0.76 0.12 6.84
C LYS A 3 -0.64 -0.29 6.37
N LEU A 4 -0.66 -1.19 5.40
CA LEU A 4 -1.91 -1.72 4.85
C LEU A 4 -2.10 -3.09 5.45
N ILE A 5 -3.14 -3.24 6.28
CA ILE A 5 -3.40 -4.49 6.98
C ILE A 5 -4.71 -5.09 6.48
N ALA A 6 -4.66 -6.34 6.08
CA ALA A 6 -5.85 -7.04 5.61
C ALA A 6 -6.83 -7.23 6.77
N ILE A 7 -8.11 -6.95 6.53
CA ILE A 7 -9.14 -7.15 7.55
C ILE A 7 -10.06 -8.31 7.19
N LYS A 8 -9.77 -9.01 6.10
CA LYS A 8 -10.48 -10.22 5.73
C LYS A 8 -9.61 -11.00 4.75
N ASP A 9 -9.98 -12.25 4.54
CA ASP A 9 -9.25 -13.09 3.60
C ASP A 9 -9.59 -12.70 2.18
N PHE A 10 -8.58 -12.66 1.31
CA PHE A 10 -8.79 -12.35 -0.09
C PHE A 10 -7.57 -12.74 -0.90
N SER A 11 -7.72 -12.74 -2.22
CA SER A 11 -6.61 -13.04 -3.14
C SER A 11 -6.43 -11.88 -4.09
N ALA A 12 -5.18 -11.57 -4.40
CA ALA A 12 -4.85 -10.51 -5.35
C ALA A 12 -3.52 -10.85 -6.02
N ASN A 13 -3.47 -10.68 -7.34
CA ASN A 13 -2.24 -10.90 -8.12
C ASN A 13 -1.67 -12.30 -7.90
N GLY A 14 -2.54 -13.29 -7.80
CA GLY A 14 -2.10 -14.67 -7.63
C GLY A 14 -1.58 -14.99 -6.25
N LYS A 15 -1.83 -14.13 -5.29
CA LYS A 15 -1.36 -14.30 -3.93
C LYS A 15 -2.53 -14.28 -2.97
N ASP A 16 -2.50 -15.15 -1.97
CA ASP A 16 -3.58 -15.21 -0.99
C ASP A 16 -3.17 -14.44 0.25
N PHE A 17 -4.12 -13.66 0.78
CA PHE A 17 -3.91 -12.90 2.00
C PHE A 17 -4.97 -13.31 3.01
N ILE A 18 -4.60 -13.29 4.28
CA ILE A 18 -5.54 -13.58 5.35
C ILE A 18 -5.61 -12.37 6.27
N GLU A 19 -6.65 -12.33 7.08
CA GLU A 19 -6.84 -11.24 8.02
C GLU A 19 -5.60 -11.09 8.89
N GLY A 20 -5.12 -9.86 9.02
CA GLY A 20 -3.93 -9.55 9.79
C GLY A 20 -2.65 -9.45 8.97
N ASP A 21 -2.67 -9.92 7.72
CA ASP A 21 -1.48 -9.83 6.89
C ASP A 21 -1.18 -8.38 6.51
N GLU A 22 0.09 -8.06 6.46
CA GLU A 22 0.52 -6.76 5.97
C GLU A 22 0.68 -6.84 4.47
N ILE A 23 0.08 -5.89 3.75
CA ILE A 23 0.14 -5.86 2.29
C ILE A 23 1.19 -4.85 1.86
N LYS A 24 2.15 -5.31 1.09
CA LYS A 24 3.22 -4.45 0.60
C LYS A 24 3.09 -4.32 -0.91
N THR A 25 2.79 -3.13 -1.37
CA THR A 25 2.65 -2.88 -2.79
C THR A 25 3.03 -1.43 -3.07
N THR A 26 3.55 -1.20 -4.26
CA THR A 26 3.85 0.17 -4.71
C THR A 26 2.84 0.63 -5.76
N ASN A 27 1.81 -0.16 -6.03
CA ASN A 27 0.80 0.19 -7.02
C ASN A 27 -0.34 0.91 -6.33
N TYR A 28 -0.39 2.23 -6.52
CA TYR A 28 -1.41 3.05 -5.88
C TYR A 28 -2.83 2.61 -6.25
N GLU A 29 -3.04 2.26 -7.52
CA GLU A 29 -4.38 1.84 -7.95
C GLU A 29 -4.83 0.59 -7.24
N ALA A 30 -3.91 -0.33 -6.99
CA ALA A 30 -4.25 -1.53 -6.24
C ALA A 30 -4.66 -1.17 -4.81
N ILE A 31 -3.96 -0.21 -4.21
CA ILE A 31 -4.29 0.23 -2.86
C ILE A 31 -5.69 0.82 -2.81
N VAL A 32 -6.03 1.66 -3.79
CA VAL A 32 -7.34 2.26 -3.84
C VAL A 32 -8.42 1.19 -4.00
N LEU A 33 -8.18 0.22 -4.87
CA LEU A 33 -9.13 -0.85 -5.07
C LEU A 33 -9.34 -1.68 -3.81
N LEU A 34 -8.27 -2.04 -3.13
CA LEU A 34 -8.39 -2.82 -1.90
C LEU A 34 -9.18 -2.04 -0.86
N ASN A 35 -8.94 -0.73 -0.80
CA ASN A 35 -9.66 0.11 0.14
C ASN A 35 -11.16 0.17 -0.20
N GLU A 36 -11.48 0.31 -1.48
CA GLU A 36 -12.86 0.38 -1.91
C GLU A 36 -13.61 -0.93 -1.65
N LYS A 37 -12.91 -2.04 -1.82
CA LYS A 37 -13.53 -3.35 -1.64
C LYS A 37 -13.60 -3.75 -0.17
N GLY A 38 -12.96 -2.99 0.71
CA GLY A 38 -13.01 -3.29 2.13
C GLY A 38 -12.13 -4.45 2.53
N PHE A 39 -11.06 -4.72 1.78
CA PHE A 39 -10.13 -5.80 2.11
C PHE A 39 -9.06 -5.38 3.10
N ILE A 40 -8.85 -4.08 3.28
CA ILE A 40 -7.85 -3.55 4.19
C ILE A 40 -8.50 -2.56 5.14
N GLU A 41 -7.79 -2.20 6.19
CA GLU A 41 -8.30 -1.19 7.11
C GLU A 41 -8.64 0.07 6.33
N PRO A 42 -9.77 0.72 6.64
CA PRO A 42 -10.19 1.88 5.86
C PRO A 42 -9.15 2.98 5.85
N LEU A 43 -8.94 3.54 4.68
CA LEU A 43 -8.04 4.66 4.49
C LEU A 43 -8.86 5.90 4.19
N ASN A 44 -8.56 7.00 4.87
CA ASN A 44 -9.26 8.24 4.59
C ASN A 44 -8.50 9.00 3.49
N TYR A 45 -9.05 10.15 3.10
CA TYR A 45 -8.48 10.92 2.02
C TYR A 45 -7.02 11.32 2.31
N LYS A 46 -6.74 11.71 3.56
CA LYS A 46 -5.39 12.11 3.92
C LYS A 46 -4.42 10.96 3.79
N ASP A 47 -4.83 9.76 4.21
CA ASP A 47 -3.99 8.58 4.09
C ASP A 47 -3.65 8.32 2.63
N LEU A 48 -4.65 8.40 1.74
CA LEU A 48 -4.43 8.14 0.33
C LEU A 48 -3.49 9.17 -0.28
N VAL A 49 -3.63 10.43 0.10
CA VAL A 49 -2.75 11.47 -0.42
C VAL A 49 -1.31 11.21 0.00
N LEU A 50 -1.10 10.85 1.25
CA LEU A 50 0.26 10.59 1.74
C LEU A 50 0.87 9.39 1.06
N ILE A 51 0.08 8.34 0.88
CA ILE A 51 0.57 7.13 0.21
C ILE A 51 0.96 7.47 -1.22
N LYS A 52 0.11 8.20 -1.92
CA LYS A 52 0.40 8.54 -3.30
C LYS A 52 1.67 9.37 -3.40
N ARG A 53 1.85 10.31 -2.50
CA ARG A 53 3.03 11.15 -2.51
C ARG A 53 4.29 10.31 -2.32
N GLU A 54 4.26 9.37 -1.39
CA GLU A 54 5.43 8.54 -1.14
C GLU A 54 5.74 7.64 -2.33
N LEU A 55 4.71 7.12 -2.99
CA LEU A 55 4.94 6.28 -4.15
C LEU A 55 5.44 7.07 -5.35
N ASP A 56 5.01 8.33 -5.46
CA ASP A 56 5.47 9.19 -6.56
C ASP A 56 6.87 9.74 -6.33
N ASN A 57 7.36 9.72 -5.10
CA ASN A 57 8.68 10.25 -4.76
C ASN A 57 9.51 9.23 -4.02
N PRO A 58 9.78 8.09 -4.63
CA PRO A 58 10.49 7.03 -3.93
C PRO A 58 11.90 7.40 -3.53
N LYS A 59 12.53 8.33 -4.21
CA LYS A 59 13.88 8.67 -3.87
C LYS A 59 13.99 9.36 -2.52
N GLU A 60 12.91 9.86 -1.99
CA GLU A 60 12.94 10.42 -0.66
C GLU A 60 13.21 9.36 0.36
N LYS A 61 12.83 8.14 0.06
CA LYS A 61 13.06 7.05 0.97
C LYS A 61 14.42 6.46 0.82
N GLU A 62 14.96 6.61 -0.35
CA GLU A 62 16.21 5.98 -0.62
C GLU A 62 17.35 6.78 -0.22
N GLU A 63 17.17 7.87 -0.09
CA GLU A 63 18.15 8.65 0.18
C GLU A 63 19.14 7.96 0.64
N TYR A 64 19.24 7.43 0.04
CA TYR A 64 19.74 6.45 0.24
C TYR A 64 20.61 5.92 -0.42
N ASN A 65 20.65 5.83 -0.86
CA ASN A 65 21.15 5.38 -1.41
C ASN A 65 21.56 5.37 -2.16
N GLY A 66 21.55 5.76 -2.43
CA GLY A 66 21.63 5.89 -3.21
C GLY A 66 22.11 5.39 -3.89
N THR A 67 22.18 5.03 -4.22
CA THR A 67 22.34 4.63 -4.81
C THR A 67 22.30 4.35 -5.57
N GLU A 68 22.13 4.31 -6.14
CA GLU A 68 21.82 4.13 -6.87
C GLU A 68 21.92 4.30 -7.50
N ILE A 69 21.92 4.47 -7.80
CA ILE A 69 21.69 4.64 -8.41
C ILE A 69 21.73 4.79 -8.77
#